data_a219d744eb74669aa4508bdc8e483889
#
_entry.id   a219d744eb74669aa4508bdc8e483889
#
_cell.length_a   1.000
_cell.length_b   1.000
_cell.length_c   1.000
_cell.angle_alpha   90.00
_cell.angle_beta   90.00
_cell.angle_gamma   90.00
#
_symmetry.space_group_name_H-M   'P 1'
#
loop_
_entity.id
_entity.type
_entity.pdbx_description
1 polymer ?
#
loop_
_entity_poly.entity_id
_entity_poly.type
_entity_poly.pdbx_seq_one_letter_code
_entity_poly.pdbx_strand_id
1 'polypeptide(L)'
;ESVVLADVKEGNESREVFWTDPWHAAQTRMMVACRANGLRPIDGPFGDFSDKEGYLSAAKRCAVLGYEGKWAIHPSQIELANHVFTPSREEVDKAKRIVEAMEQAAKEGKGAVSLDGRLIDIASIRMAESVLAKAKECS
;
A
#
# COMPACT_ATOMS: atom_id res chain seq x y z
N GLU A 1 -9.74 -9.19 -7.93
CA GLU A 1 -10.94 -9.62 -7.20
C GLU A 1 -12.08 -9.82 -8.18
N SER A 2 -12.71 -11.00 -8.11
CA SER A 2 -13.92 -11.28 -8.85
C SER A 2 -15.11 -10.70 -8.07
N VAL A 3 -15.85 -9.78 -8.67
CA VAL A 3 -17.13 -9.37 -8.13
C VAL A 3 -18.15 -10.40 -8.59
N VAL A 4 -18.72 -11.14 -7.65
CA VAL A 4 -19.83 -12.04 -7.91
C VAL A 4 -21.11 -11.21 -7.95
N LEU A 5 -21.63 -10.95 -9.13
CA LEU A 5 -22.99 -10.45 -9.29
C LEU A 5 -23.91 -11.67 -9.33
N ALA A 6 -24.67 -11.86 -8.27
CA ALA A 6 -25.75 -12.86 -8.28
C ALA A 6 -26.89 -12.33 -9.16
N ASP A 7 -27.07 -12.89 -10.32
CA ASP A 7 -28.32 -12.72 -11.06
C ASP A 7 -29.34 -13.74 -10.49
N VAL A 8 -30.23 -13.23 -9.64
CA VAL A 8 -31.30 -14.06 -9.05
C VAL A 8 -32.40 -14.23 -10.10
N LYS A 9 -32.23 -15.21 -10.95
CA LYS A 9 -33.37 -15.75 -11.72
C LYS A 9 -33.98 -16.87 -10.90
N GLU A 10 -35.29 -16.79 -10.70
CA GLU A 10 -36.05 -17.84 -10.02
C GLU A 10 -35.65 -19.24 -10.51
N GLY A 11 -35.09 -20.03 -9.63
CA GLY A 11 -34.92 -21.48 -9.77
C GLY A 11 -33.56 -22.00 -10.22
N ASN A 12 -32.56 -21.17 -10.56
CA ASN A 12 -31.23 -21.65 -10.86
C ASN A 12 -30.17 -20.58 -10.52
N GLU A 13 -29.43 -20.80 -9.46
CA GLU A 13 -28.32 -19.90 -9.07
C GLU A 13 -27.14 -20.10 -10.02
N SER A 14 -27.17 -19.50 -11.19
CA SER A 14 -25.96 -19.33 -12.00
C SER A 14 -25.22 -18.08 -11.52
N ARG A 15 -24.18 -18.25 -10.72
CA ARG A 15 -23.26 -17.17 -10.38
C ARG A 15 -22.34 -16.93 -11.57
N GLU A 16 -22.56 -15.83 -12.27
CA GLU A 16 -21.63 -15.37 -13.29
C GLU A 16 -20.55 -14.49 -12.62
N VAL A 17 -19.28 -14.85 -12.84
CA VAL A 17 -18.15 -14.17 -12.24
C VAL A 17 -17.57 -13.18 -13.24
N PHE A 18 -17.64 -11.89 -12.91
CA PHE A 18 -17.04 -10.83 -13.71
C PHE A 18 -15.73 -10.36 -13.07
N TRP A 19 -14.65 -10.33 -13.85
CA TRP A 19 -13.37 -9.76 -13.45
C TRP A 19 -13.45 -8.23 -13.53
N THR A 20 -13.92 -7.62 -12.47
CA THR A 20 -13.97 -6.16 -12.35
C THR A 20 -13.77 -5.74 -10.90
N ASP A 21 -13.27 -4.52 -10.73
CA ASP A 21 -13.16 -3.88 -9.43
C ASP A 21 -13.98 -2.57 -9.45
N PRO A 22 -15.25 -2.61 -9.03
CA PRO A 22 -16.12 -1.44 -9.04
C PRO A 22 -15.65 -0.34 -8.08
N TRP A 23 -14.81 -0.68 -7.10
CA TRP A 23 -14.31 0.25 -6.08
C TRP A 23 -13.03 0.96 -6.48
N HIS A 24 -12.32 0.48 -7.49
CA HIS A 24 -11.01 0.99 -7.88
C HIS A 24 -11.00 2.51 -8.11
N ALA A 25 -11.96 3.01 -8.87
CA ALA A 25 -12.05 4.45 -9.17
C ALA A 25 -12.32 5.29 -7.92
N ALA A 26 -13.23 4.82 -7.04
CA ALA A 26 -13.57 5.51 -5.80
C ALA A 26 -12.37 5.49 -4.82
N GLN A 27 -11.71 4.35 -4.66
CA GLN A 27 -10.53 4.20 -3.80
C GLN A 27 -9.38 5.08 -4.28
N THR A 28 -9.11 5.12 -5.58
CA THR A 28 -8.06 5.97 -6.16
C THR A 28 -8.36 7.45 -5.89
N ARG A 29 -9.59 7.91 -6.10
CA ARG A 29 -9.98 9.30 -5.83
C ARG A 29 -9.86 9.65 -4.35
N MET A 30 -10.28 8.76 -3.45
CA MET A 30 -10.16 8.96 -2.01
C MET A 30 -8.68 9.06 -1.60
N MET A 31 -7.82 8.17 -2.10
CA MET A 31 -6.39 8.21 -1.83
C MET A 31 -5.77 9.54 -2.27
N VAL A 32 -6.05 9.98 -3.49
CA VAL A 32 -5.56 11.26 -4.02
C VAL A 32 -6.05 12.44 -3.17
N ALA A 33 -7.34 12.46 -2.80
CA ALA A 33 -7.89 13.52 -1.96
C ALA A 33 -7.24 13.55 -0.56
N CYS A 34 -7.02 12.40 0.08
CA CYS A 34 -6.31 12.32 1.35
C CYS A 34 -4.89 12.90 1.23
N ARG A 35 -4.13 12.45 0.23
CA ARG A 35 -2.75 12.92 0.02
C ARG A 35 -2.66 14.41 -0.27
N ALA A 36 -3.56 14.94 -1.09
CA ALA A 36 -3.61 16.37 -1.41
C ALA A 36 -3.89 17.26 -0.19
N ASN A 37 -4.52 16.71 0.85
CA ASN A 37 -4.86 17.42 2.09
C ASN A 37 -3.99 17.00 3.29
N GLY A 38 -2.88 16.30 3.07
CA GLY A 38 -1.98 15.86 4.15
C GLY A 38 -2.57 14.79 5.07
N LEU A 39 -3.61 14.09 4.63
CA LEU A 39 -4.25 13.02 5.39
C LEU A 39 -3.67 11.65 5.01
N ARG A 40 -3.68 10.72 5.96
CA ARG A 40 -3.27 9.33 5.75
C ARG A 40 -4.48 8.52 5.25
N PRO A 41 -4.45 7.96 4.03
CA PRO A 41 -5.53 7.12 3.53
C PRO A 41 -5.51 5.76 4.21
N ILE A 42 -6.61 5.40 4.86
CA ILE A 42 -6.81 4.11 5.50
C ILE A 42 -7.99 3.43 4.79
N ASP A 43 -7.79 2.18 4.37
CA ASP A 43 -8.82 1.40 3.71
C ASP A 43 -9.87 0.87 4.69
N GLY A 44 -11.07 0.62 4.19
CA GLY A 44 -12.22 0.16 4.96
C GLY A 44 -12.10 -1.28 5.46
N PRO A 45 -13.15 -1.77 6.15
CA PRO A 45 -13.16 -3.12 6.70
C PRO A 45 -13.27 -4.19 5.61
N PHE A 46 -12.82 -5.41 5.94
CA PHE A 46 -13.08 -6.63 5.21
C PHE A 46 -13.98 -7.54 6.07
N GLY A 47 -15.21 -7.79 5.61
CA GLY A 47 -16.27 -8.36 6.44
C GLY A 47 -16.06 -9.81 6.87
N ASP A 48 -15.48 -10.64 5.99
CA ASP A 48 -15.21 -12.04 6.31
C ASP A 48 -13.85 -12.18 7.01
N PHE A 49 -13.87 -12.15 8.35
CA PHE A 49 -12.64 -12.30 9.13
C PHE A 49 -12.07 -13.73 9.12
N SER A 50 -12.80 -14.72 8.60
CA SER A 50 -12.30 -16.10 8.42
C SER A 50 -11.49 -16.25 7.13
N ASP A 51 -11.75 -15.43 6.12
CA ASP A 51 -11.02 -15.40 4.84
C ASP A 51 -9.75 -14.54 4.95
N LYS A 52 -8.67 -15.16 5.41
CA LYS A 52 -7.36 -14.50 5.55
C LYS A 52 -6.75 -14.13 4.19
N GLU A 53 -6.91 -14.96 3.19
CA GLU A 53 -6.35 -14.73 1.85
C GLU A 53 -7.04 -13.57 1.16
N GLY A 54 -8.37 -13.48 1.24
CA GLY A 54 -9.14 -12.36 0.75
C GLY A 54 -8.75 -11.05 1.45
N TYR A 55 -8.58 -11.06 2.78
CA TYR A 55 -8.10 -9.90 3.51
C TYR A 55 -6.72 -9.43 3.02
N LEU A 56 -5.75 -10.35 2.91
CA LEU A 56 -4.40 -10.04 2.43
C LEU A 56 -4.40 -9.51 1.00
N SER A 57 -5.21 -10.11 0.12
CA SER A 57 -5.35 -9.66 -1.28
C SER A 57 -5.88 -8.22 -1.34
N ALA A 58 -6.97 -7.94 -0.61
CA ALA A 58 -7.53 -6.59 -0.52
C ALA A 58 -6.54 -5.58 0.06
N ALA A 59 -5.84 -5.94 1.14
CA ALA A 59 -4.85 -5.07 1.78
C ALA A 59 -3.67 -4.75 0.85
N LYS A 60 -3.12 -5.76 0.16
CA LYS A 60 -2.02 -5.57 -0.81
C LYS A 60 -2.43 -4.65 -1.96
N ARG A 61 -3.64 -4.83 -2.49
CA ARG A 61 -4.17 -3.97 -3.54
C ARG A 61 -4.24 -2.51 -3.08
N CYS A 62 -4.76 -2.26 -1.89
CA CYS A 62 -4.83 -0.91 -1.33
C CYS A 62 -3.44 -0.34 -1.04
N ALA A 63 -2.49 -1.13 -0.56
CA ALA A 63 -1.11 -0.69 -0.36
C ALA A 63 -0.46 -0.24 -1.68
N VAL A 64 -0.69 -0.97 -2.79
CA VAL A 64 -0.21 -0.59 -4.14
C VAL A 64 -0.84 0.72 -4.61
N LEU A 65 -2.10 0.99 -4.27
CA LEU A 65 -2.76 2.27 -4.56
C LEU A 65 -2.21 3.44 -3.72
N GLY A 66 -1.45 3.18 -2.65
CA GLY A 66 -0.87 4.22 -1.80
C GLY A 66 -1.58 4.40 -0.46
N TYR A 67 -2.45 3.49 -0.07
CA TYR A 67 -3.01 3.45 1.28
C TYR A 67 -1.94 3.09 2.31
N GLU A 68 -2.12 3.56 3.55
CA GLU A 68 -1.17 3.36 4.64
C GLU A 68 -1.63 2.35 5.69
N GLY A 69 -2.84 1.88 5.58
CA GLY A 69 -3.42 0.91 6.49
C GLY A 69 -4.77 0.39 6.01
N LYS A 70 -5.31 -0.55 6.75
CA LYS A 70 -6.63 -1.14 6.56
C LYS A 70 -7.28 -1.44 7.90
N TRP A 71 -8.60 -1.28 8.00
CA TRP A 71 -9.32 -1.62 9.23
C TRP A 71 -9.23 -3.11 9.51
N ALA A 72 -8.98 -3.44 10.78
CA ALA A 72 -9.13 -4.76 11.34
C ALA A 72 -10.37 -4.77 12.25
N ILE A 73 -11.40 -5.50 11.85
CA ILE A 73 -12.65 -5.65 12.63
C ILE A 73 -12.62 -6.87 13.55
N HIS A 74 -11.58 -7.70 13.44
CA HIS A 74 -11.35 -8.86 14.26
C HIS A 74 -9.85 -9.00 14.60
N PRO A 75 -9.47 -9.50 15.80
CA PRO A 75 -8.05 -9.64 16.17
C PRO A 75 -7.21 -10.44 15.17
N SER A 76 -7.78 -11.46 14.51
CA SER A 76 -7.06 -12.25 13.50
C SER A 76 -6.62 -11.45 12.27
N GLN A 77 -7.17 -10.25 12.05
CA GLN A 77 -6.81 -9.38 10.93
C GLN A 77 -5.66 -8.42 11.27
N ILE A 78 -5.33 -8.23 12.54
CA ILE A 78 -4.30 -7.26 12.97
C ILE A 78 -2.93 -7.65 12.42
N GLU A 79 -2.52 -8.90 12.62
CA GLU A 79 -1.23 -9.39 12.11
C GLU A 79 -1.16 -9.34 10.58
N LEU A 80 -2.28 -9.62 9.89
CA LEU A 80 -2.37 -9.56 8.44
C LEU A 80 -2.21 -8.11 7.93
N ALA A 81 -2.83 -7.15 8.60
CA ALA A 81 -2.66 -5.74 8.28
C ALA A 81 -1.20 -5.30 8.49
N ASN A 82 -0.64 -5.60 9.65
CA ASN A 82 0.74 -5.26 9.97
C ASN A 82 1.72 -5.88 8.96
N HIS A 83 1.52 -7.13 8.57
CA HIS A 83 2.35 -7.79 7.55
C HIS A 83 2.37 -7.03 6.22
N VAL A 84 1.24 -6.45 5.81
CA VAL A 84 1.15 -5.74 4.51
C VAL A 84 1.67 -4.31 4.60
N PHE A 85 1.38 -3.62 5.70
CA PHE A 85 1.62 -2.19 5.81
C PHE A 85 2.90 -1.80 6.55
N THR A 86 3.57 -2.74 7.22
CA THR A 86 4.89 -2.49 7.82
C THR A 86 5.98 -2.66 6.76
N PRO A 87 6.87 -1.68 6.58
CA PRO A 87 8.00 -1.82 5.65
C PRO A 87 8.89 -3.01 6.02
N SER A 88 9.27 -3.79 5.01
CA SER A 88 10.21 -4.89 5.16
C SER A 88 11.62 -4.38 5.54
N ARG A 89 12.44 -5.26 6.12
CA ARG A 89 13.86 -4.92 6.40
C ARG A 89 14.60 -4.50 5.15
N GLU A 90 14.35 -5.18 4.03
CA GLU A 90 14.98 -4.87 2.75
C GLU A 90 14.61 -3.46 2.25
N GLU A 91 13.34 -3.07 2.39
CA GLU A 91 12.88 -1.73 2.05
C GLU A 91 13.51 -0.67 2.95
N VAL A 92 13.59 -0.93 4.25
CA VAL A 92 14.24 -0.04 5.21
C VAL A 92 15.74 0.12 4.92
N ASP A 93 16.46 -0.97 4.67
CA ASP A 93 17.89 -0.93 4.36
C ASP A 93 18.16 -0.23 3.03
N LYS A 94 17.32 -0.45 2.02
CA LYS A 94 17.38 0.28 0.76
C LYS A 94 17.11 1.78 0.96
N ALA A 95 16.13 2.13 1.76
CA ALA A 95 15.80 3.52 2.07
C ALA A 95 16.98 4.24 2.76
N LYS A 96 17.64 3.60 3.72
CA LYS A 96 18.86 4.12 4.36
C LYS A 96 19.97 4.39 3.34
N ARG A 97 20.26 3.43 2.47
CA ARG A 97 21.28 3.56 1.42
C ARG A 97 20.97 4.72 0.46
N ILE A 98 19.71 4.95 0.14
CA ILE A 98 19.29 6.07 -0.72
C ILE A 98 19.59 7.40 -0.03
N VAL A 99 19.22 7.56 1.25
CA VAL A 99 19.45 8.78 2.01
C VAL A 99 20.95 9.03 2.15
N GLU A 100 21.73 8.03 2.55
CA GLU A 100 23.21 8.14 2.70
C GLU A 100 23.89 8.53 1.38
N ALA A 101 23.51 7.90 0.26
CA ALA A 101 24.07 8.21 -1.05
C ALA A 101 23.80 9.65 -1.48
N MET A 102 22.61 10.16 -1.20
CA MET A 102 22.24 11.53 -1.54
C MET A 102 22.89 12.56 -0.61
N GLU A 103 23.04 12.26 0.68
CA GLU A 103 23.79 13.11 1.59
C GLU A 103 25.25 13.25 1.15
N GLN A 104 25.87 12.16 0.69
CA GLN A 104 27.21 12.20 0.13
C GLN A 104 27.26 13.01 -1.17
N ALA A 105 26.30 12.79 -2.08
CA ALA A 105 26.23 13.56 -3.32
C ALA A 105 26.04 15.07 -3.06
N ALA A 106 25.22 15.44 -2.09
CA ALA A 106 25.03 16.83 -1.70
C ALA A 106 26.31 17.50 -1.20
N LYS A 107 27.14 16.77 -0.42
CA LYS A 107 28.47 17.27 0.00
C LYS A 107 29.41 17.50 -1.18
N GLU A 108 29.23 16.76 -2.27
CA GLU A 108 29.99 16.89 -3.51
C GLU A 108 29.36 17.90 -4.50
N GLY A 109 28.29 18.59 -4.12
CA GLY A 109 27.57 19.55 -4.96
C GLY A 109 26.77 18.92 -6.10
N LYS A 110 26.44 17.62 -5.99
CA LYS A 110 25.67 16.88 -6.99
C LYS A 110 24.20 16.81 -6.59
N GLY A 111 23.28 17.08 -7.52
CA GLY A 111 21.83 17.02 -7.31
C GLY A 111 21.21 15.63 -7.53
N ALA A 112 21.97 14.67 -8.06
CA ALA A 112 21.54 13.30 -8.30
C ALA A 112 22.73 12.34 -8.27
N VAL A 113 22.48 11.08 -7.97
CA VAL A 113 23.50 10.02 -7.90
C VAL A 113 22.95 8.71 -8.49
N SER A 114 23.84 7.87 -8.98
CA SER A 114 23.46 6.51 -9.38
C SER A 114 23.69 5.55 -8.21
N LEU A 115 22.65 4.82 -7.83
CA LEU A 115 22.70 3.74 -6.84
C LEU A 115 22.09 2.47 -7.44
N ASP A 116 22.85 1.38 -7.44
CA ASP A 116 22.44 0.09 -8.00
C ASP A 116 21.92 0.20 -9.47
N GLY A 117 22.56 1.07 -10.28
CA GLY A 117 22.18 1.31 -11.68
C GLY A 117 20.91 2.13 -11.88
N ARG A 118 20.37 2.74 -10.84
CA ARG A 118 19.21 3.63 -10.90
C ARG A 118 19.59 5.05 -10.52
N LEU A 119 19.01 6.01 -11.22
CA LEU A 119 19.14 7.41 -10.87
C LEU A 119 18.33 7.69 -9.61
N ILE A 120 18.98 8.27 -8.61
CA ILE A 120 18.40 8.73 -7.36
C ILE A 120 18.39 10.26 -7.38
N ASP A 121 17.23 10.83 -7.16
CA ASP A 121 16.95 12.26 -7.14
C ASP A 121 16.21 12.67 -5.85
N ILE A 122 15.80 13.93 -5.77
CA ILE A 122 15.09 14.47 -4.61
C ILE A 122 13.73 13.77 -4.35
N ALA A 123 13.09 13.25 -5.39
CA ALA A 123 11.83 12.49 -5.21
C ALA A 123 12.11 11.14 -4.56
N SER A 124 13.21 10.50 -4.93
CA SER A 124 13.69 9.24 -4.34
C SER A 124 14.00 9.40 -2.85
N ILE A 125 14.57 10.55 -2.44
CA ILE A 125 14.83 10.85 -1.01
C ILE A 125 13.51 10.91 -0.24
N ARG A 126 12.54 11.67 -0.71
CA ARG A 126 11.23 11.80 -0.03
C ARG A 126 10.53 10.46 0.15
N MET A 127 10.63 9.58 -0.84
CA MET A 127 10.11 8.22 -0.74
C MET A 127 10.86 7.41 0.32
N ALA A 128 12.19 7.47 0.34
CA ALA A 128 13.01 6.79 1.33
C ALA A 128 12.75 7.29 2.76
N GLU A 129 12.68 8.60 2.96
CA GLU A 129 12.33 9.21 4.25
C GLU A 129 10.96 8.75 4.75
N SER A 130 9.96 8.65 3.85
CA SER A 130 8.63 8.15 4.17
C SER A 130 8.67 6.68 4.65
N VAL A 131 9.46 5.83 4.01
CA VAL A 131 9.67 4.44 4.44
C VAL A 131 10.31 4.38 5.83
N LEU A 132 11.35 5.19 6.07
CA LEU A 132 12.04 5.23 7.35
C LEU A 132 11.16 5.77 8.48
N ALA A 133 10.36 6.79 8.20
CA ALA A 133 9.39 7.32 9.17
C ALA A 133 8.37 6.26 9.56
N LYS A 134 7.81 5.56 8.58
CA LYS A 134 6.83 4.49 8.80
C LYS A 134 7.43 3.32 9.59
N ALA A 135 8.67 2.93 9.30
CA ALA A 135 9.34 1.87 10.02
C ALA A 135 9.55 2.21 11.52
N LYS A 136 9.79 3.48 11.86
CA LYS A 136 9.89 3.95 13.25
C LYS A 136 8.56 3.89 14.00
N GLU A 137 7.44 4.12 13.32
CA GLU A 137 6.11 4.05 13.93
C GLU A 137 5.68 2.61 14.23
N CYS A 138 6.25 1.62 13.51
CA CYS A 138 5.92 0.20 13.63
C CYS A 138 6.89 -0.60 14.54
N SER A 139 7.85 0.07 15.19
CA SER A 139 8.91 -0.55 16.02
C SER A 139 8.51 -0.71 17.48
#